data_10016e76eb958884a4a443044c9fe2e0
#
_entry.id   10016e76eb958884a4a443044c9fe2e0
#
_cell.length_a   1.000
_cell.length_b   1.000
_cell.length_c   1.000
_cell.angle_alpha   90.00
_cell.angle_beta   90.00
_cell.angle_gamma   90.00
#
_symmetry.space_group_name_H-M   'P 1'
#
loop_
_entity.id
_entity.type
_entity.pdbx_description
1 polymer ?
#
loop_
_entity_poly.entity_id
_entity_poly.type
_entity_poly.pdbx_seq_one_letter_code
_entity_poly.pdbx_strand_id
1 'polypeptide(L)'
;MSIWKHTFRGVLILANLIVGVGFLCCAYSPLVSPVTHPVFACAGLFFPFFLLAMLGFVVVWLFHCRKLACLPLAFLLLGGGAVLTYTPFKDGEDEADGEVMKFLTYNVMHMQGDTEEEGYPLRRYIQESDADVVCLQEYLWDEQKTKKVFPMYPYRRLLKASNGNGMACLSRFPILSVKQISYVSGNNASFLLKLKMKEDTLSLVCNHLESNKLDAHDKEVYEGLLKSPNEQKVKSDSKYLLRKLADAVAIRGPQADSVAQVVSRQSGKYLLVCGDFNDSPISYAHHTIGKGLTDAYREAGWGPGFSYNRNFLYFRIDHLFVSKGFRVLKCRVDNSISASDHYPLWCLVEKL
;
A
#
# COMPACT_ATOMS: atom_id res chain seq x y z
N MET A 1 -3.00 27.91 -43.91
CA MET A 1 -2.69 27.60 -42.50
C MET A 1 -3.76 26.67 -41.89
N SER A 2 -4.36 25.74 -42.59
CA SER A 2 -5.56 25.11 -42.08
C SER A 2 -5.51 23.59 -41.93
N ILE A 3 -5.25 22.84 -42.97
CA ILE A 3 -5.37 21.36 -42.93
C ILE A 3 -4.44 20.73 -41.89
N TRP A 4 -3.16 21.08 -41.87
CA TRP A 4 -2.19 20.55 -40.91
C TRP A 4 -2.57 20.81 -39.43
N LYS A 5 -3.12 21.99 -39.13
CA LYS A 5 -3.55 22.29 -37.75
C LYS A 5 -4.76 21.47 -37.34
N HIS A 6 -5.69 21.22 -38.26
CA HIS A 6 -6.87 20.39 -37.99
C HIS A 6 -6.50 18.92 -37.84
N THR A 7 -5.64 18.39 -38.72
CA THR A 7 -5.14 17.00 -38.61
C THR A 7 -4.37 16.78 -37.33
N PHE A 8 -3.42 17.66 -36.97
CA PHE A 8 -2.66 17.58 -35.74
C PHE A 8 -3.57 17.63 -34.50
N ARG A 9 -4.56 18.51 -34.49
CA ARG A 9 -5.55 18.57 -33.42
C ARG A 9 -6.36 17.27 -33.30
N GLY A 10 -6.76 16.70 -34.41
CA GLY A 10 -7.48 15.42 -34.45
C GLY A 10 -6.65 14.28 -33.87
N VAL A 11 -5.37 14.21 -34.20
CA VAL A 11 -4.44 13.22 -33.63
C VAL A 11 -4.30 13.38 -32.11
N LEU A 12 -4.16 14.64 -31.65
CA LEU A 12 -4.07 14.90 -30.19
C LEU A 12 -5.37 14.54 -29.46
N ILE A 13 -6.54 14.79 -30.04
CA ILE A 13 -7.82 14.38 -29.44
C ILE A 13 -7.88 12.85 -29.34
N LEU A 14 -7.55 12.14 -30.41
CA LEU A 14 -7.54 10.68 -30.40
C LEU A 14 -6.57 10.11 -29.37
N ALA A 15 -5.35 10.66 -29.30
CA ALA A 15 -4.36 10.28 -28.30
C ALA A 15 -4.87 10.52 -26.87
N ASN A 16 -5.48 11.69 -26.62
CA ASN A 16 -6.06 11.99 -25.31
C ASN A 16 -7.21 11.01 -24.94
N LEU A 17 -8.06 10.64 -25.90
CA LEU A 17 -9.13 9.66 -25.66
C LEU A 17 -8.56 8.28 -25.31
N ILE A 18 -7.54 7.81 -26.05
CA ILE A 18 -6.87 6.53 -25.79
C ILE A 18 -6.27 6.53 -24.39
N VAL A 19 -5.52 7.59 -24.02
CA VAL A 19 -4.92 7.73 -22.69
C VAL A 19 -6.00 7.84 -21.62
N GLY A 20 -7.09 8.55 -21.88
CA GLY A 20 -8.23 8.67 -20.96
C GLY A 20 -8.93 7.35 -20.68
N VAL A 21 -9.15 6.53 -21.72
CA VAL A 21 -9.68 5.17 -21.55
C VAL A 21 -8.70 4.31 -20.74
N GLY A 22 -7.39 4.35 -21.05
CA GLY A 22 -6.37 3.66 -20.28
C GLY A 22 -6.34 4.09 -18.81
N PHE A 23 -6.46 5.39 -18.55
CA PHE A 23 -6.58 5.95 -17.20
C PHE A 23 -7.78 5.38 -16.43
N LEU A 24 -8.97 5.34 -17.05
CA LEU A 24 -10.16 4.75 -16.42
C LEU A 24 -10.02 3.23 -16.22
N CYS A 25 -9.44 2.52 -17.19
CA CYS A 25 -9.14 1.09 -17.02
C CYS A 25 -8.26 0.85 -15.78
N CYS A 26 -7.23 1.67 -15.58
CA CYS A 26 -6.40 1.60 -14.38
C CYS A 26 -7.19 1.99 -13.11
N ALA A 27 -7.94 3.10 -13.14
CA ALA A 27 -8.70 3.60 -12.00
C ALA A 27 -9.76 2.59 -11.48
N TYR A 28 -10.36 1.82 -12.40
CA TYR A 28 -11.41 0.84 -12.09
C TYR A 28 -10.93 -0.61 -12.04
N SER A 29 -9.64 -0.87 -12.27
CA SER A 29 -9.05 -2.22 -12.15
C SER A 29 -9.27 -2.87 -10.77
N PRO A 30 -9.36 -2.12 -9.63
CA PRO A 30 -9.66 -2.70 -8.33
C PRO A 30 -11.00 -3.44 -8.23
N LEU A 31 -11.92 -3.19 -9.16
CA LEU A 31 -13.24 -3.84 -9.21
C LEU A 31 -13.21 -5.19 -9.96
N VAL A 32 -12.09 -5.51 -10.59
CA VAL A 32 -11.97 -6.73 -11.40
C VAL A 32 -11.28 -7.83 -10.59
N SER A 33 -11.93 -9.01 -10.54
CA SER A 33 -11.37 -10.16 -9.83
C SER A 33 -10.04 -10.62 -10.45
N PRO A 34 -8.96 -10.67 -9.66
CA PRO A 34 -7.66 -11.12 -10.15
C PRO A 34 -7.61 -12.63 -10.45
N VAL A 35 -8.57 -13.40 -9.94
CA VAL A 35 -8.67 -14.84 -10.24
C VAL A 35 -9.13 -15.06 -11.69
N THR A 36 -10.08 -14.27 -12.17
CA THR A 36 -10.61 -14.38 -13.53
C THR A 36 -9.84 -13.57 -14.56
N HIS A 37 -9.33 -12.40 -14.17
CA HIS A 37 -8.64 -11.47 -15.07
C HIS A 37 -7.34 -10.92 -14.45
N PRO A 38 -6.34 -11.76 -14.16
CA PRO A 38 -5.15 -11.37 -13.40
C PRO A 38 -4.34 -10.26 -14.10
N VAL A 39 -4.22 -10.31 -15.42
CA VAL A 39 -3.51 -9.26 -16.19
C VAL A 39 -4.20 -7.90 -16.08
N PHE A 40 -5.54 -7.88 -16.15
CA PHE A 40 -6.28 -6.61 -16.02
C PHE A 40 -6.22 -6.08 -14.59
N ALA A 41 -6.22 -6.96 -13.59
CA ALA A 41 -6.06 -6.57 -12.20
C ALA A 41 -4.71 -5.89 -11.91
N CYS A 42 -3.66 -6.16 -12.71
CA CYS A 42 -2.39 -5.44 -12.64
C CYS A 42 -2.44 -4.02 -13.21
N ALA A 43 -3.52 -3.62 -13.91
CA ALA A 43 -3.58 -2.31 -14.57
C ALA A 43 -3.41 -1.14 -13.58
N GLY A 44 -3.82 -1.31 -12.32
CA GLY A 44 -3.63 -0.30 -11.27
C GLY A 44 -2.17 0.08 -11.01
N LEU A 45 -1.21 -0.79 -11.32
CA LEU A 45 0.23 -0.47 -11.24
C LEU A 45 0.65 0.61 -12.25
N PHE A 46 -0.07 0.72 -13.37
CA PHE A 46 0.19 1.71 -14.40
C PHE A 46 -0.56 3.02 -14.16
N PHE A 47 -1.41 3.10 -13.15
CA PHE A 47 -2.21 4.28 -12.83
C PHE A 47 -1.40 5.58 -12.77
N PRO A 48 -0.21 5.67 -12.10
CA PRO A 48 0.54 6.91 -12.02
C PRO A 48 1.00 7.43 -13.38
N PHE A 49 1.36 6.53 -14.31
CA PHE A 49 1.79 6.93 -15.64
C PHE A 49 0.63 7.54 -16.46
N PHE A 50 -0.55 6.92 -16.39
CA PHE A 50 -1.75 7.45 -17.04
C PHE A 50 -2.22 8.75 -16.38
N LEU A 51 -2.11 8.87 -15.04
CA LEU A 51 -2.40 10.12 -14.32
C LEU A 51 -1.50 11.26 -14.81
N LEU A 52 -0.18 11.03 -14.85
CA LEU A 52 0.79 12.01 -15.34
C LEU A 52 0.52 12.40 -16.81
N ALA A 53 0.21 11.42 -17.66
CA ALA A 53 -0.14 11.67 -19.05
C ALA A 53 -1.43 12.52 -19.18
N MET A 54 -2.45 12.25 -18.37
CA MET A 54 -3.68 13.05 -18.31
C MET A 54 -3.40 14.50 -17.87
N LEU A 55 -2.58 14.69 -16.84
CA LEU A 55 -2.15 16.03 -16.41
C LEU A 55 -1.35 16.74 -17.53
N GLY A 56 -0.49 16.01 -18.24
CA GLY A 56 0.21 16.50 -19.41
C GLY A 56 -0.75 16.97 -20.51
N PHE A 57 -1.83 16.22 -20.81
CA PHE A 57 -2.85 16.66 -21.75
C PHE A 57 -3.62 17.90 -21.29
N VAL A 58 -3.88 18.07 -20.00
CA VAL A 58 -4.44 19.34 -19.46
C VAL A 58 -3.53 20.50 -19.85
N VAL A 59 -2.22 20.41 -19.59
CA VAL A 59 -1.24 21.44 -19.93
C VAL A 59 -1.21 21.71 -21.44
N VAL A 60 -1.11 20.65 -22.26
CA VAL A 60 -1.12 20.79 -23.75
C VAL A 60 -2.34 21.53 -24.25
N TRP A 61 -3.53 21.20 -23.73
CA TRP A 61 -4.78 21.85 -24.17
C TRP A 61 -4.90 23.29 -23.67
N LEU A 62 -4.38 23.62 -22.50
CA LEU A 62 -4.37 25.02 -22.02
C LEU A 62 -3.59 25.95 -22.94
N PHE A 63 -2.51 25.46 -23.57
CA PHE A 63 -1.71 26.23 -24.53
C PHE A 63 -2.24 26.14 -25.98
N HIS A 64 -2.83 25.00 -26.37
CA HIS A 64 -3.20 24.77 -27.78
C HIS A 64 -4.66 25.11 -28.09
N CYS A 65 -5.60 24.74 -27.20
CA CYS A 65 -7.02 25.02 -27.30
C CYS A 65 -7.72 24.83 -25.95
N ARG A 66 -7.85 25.90 -25.18
CA ARG A 66 -8.38 25.89 -23.81
C ARG A 66 -9.73 25.16 -23.67
N LYS A 67 -10.60 25.21 -24.69
CA LYS A 67 -11.89 24.51 -24.65
C LYS A 67 -11.72 22.99 -24.60
N LEU A 68 -10.66 22.45 -25.20
CA LEU A 68 -10.40 21.01 -25.18
C LEU A 68 -9.76 20.49 -23.89
N ALA A 69 -9.36 21.40 -22.98
CA ALA A 69 -8.92 20.99 -21.65
C ALA A 69 -10.05 20.32 -20.83
N CYS A 70 -11.33 20.57 -21.21
CA CYS A 70 -12.46 19.86 -20.60
C CYS A 70 -12.39 18.33 -20.80
N LEU A 71 -11.74 17.86 -21.88
CA LEU A 71 -11.65 16.44 -22.19
C LEU A 71 -10.81 15.66 -21.14
N PRO A 72 -9.51 15.98 -20.92
CA PRO A 72 -8.75 15.31 -19.84
C PRO A 72 -9.32 15.58 -18.44
N LEU A 73 -9.88 16.77 -18.19
CA LEU A 73 -10.52 17.08 -16.89
C LEU A 73 -11.74 16.20 -16.63
N ALA A 74 -12.55 15.87 -17.65
CA ALA A 74 -13.67 14.95 -17.50
C ALA A 74 -13.19 13.54 -17.08
N PHE A 75 -12.12 13.02 -17.70
CA PHE A 75 -11.53 11.73 -17.32
C PHE A 75 -10.98 11.77 -15.88
N LEU A 76 -10.28 12.86 -15.51
CA LEU A 76 -9.76 13.04 -14.16
C LEU A 76 -10.90 13.10 -13.12
N LEU A 77 -12.01 13.74 -13.43
CA LEU A 77 -13.20 13.76 -12.56
C LEU A 77 -13.81 12.36 -12.42
N LEU A 78 -13.98 11.62 -13.53
CA LEU A 78 -14.50 10.25 -13.50
C LEU A 78 -13.61 9.30 -12.69
N GLY A 79 -12.28 9.46 -12.75
CA GLY A 79 -11.31 8.69 -11.96
C GLY A 79 -10.92 9.36 -10.63
N GLY A 80 -11.59 10.43 -10.21
CA GLY A 80 -11.20 11.26 -9.07
C GLY A 80 -11.06 10.50 -7.76
N GLY A 81 -11.90 9.49 -7.54
CA GLY A 81 -11.78 8.60 -6.39
C GLY A 81 -10.42 7.89 -6.33
N ALA A 82 -9.96 7.36 -7.48
CA ALA A 82 -8.65 6.72 -7.59
C ALA A 82 -7.51 7.73 -7.44
N VAL A 83 -7.64 8.95 -8.01
CA VAL A 83 -6.65 10.02 -7.83
C VAL A 83 -6.45 10.34 -6.35
N LEU A 84 -7.55 10.56 -5.62
CA LEU A 84 -7.49 10.88 -4.18
C LEU A 84 -7.00 9.71 -3.33
N THR A 85 -7.23 8.48 -3.75
CA THR A 85 -6.69 7.28 -3.08
C THR A 85 -5.19 7.14 -3.35
N TYR A 86 -4.74 7.39 -4.58
CA TYR A 86 -3.33 7.27 -4.94
C TYR A 86 -2.49 8.41 -4.36
N THR A 87 -2.94 9.66 -4.52
CA THR A 87 -2.23 10.86 -4.06
C THR A 87 -3.19 11.82 -3.35
N PRO A 88 -3.44 11.58 -2.06
CA PRO A 88 -4.20 12.52 -1.23
C PRO A 88 -3.42 13.80 -0.98
N PHE A 89 -4.14 14.87 -0.68
CA PHE A 89 -3.58 16.21 -0.38
C PHE A 89 -4.09 16.72 0.96
N LYS A 90 -4.22 15.84 1.93
CA LYS A 90 -4.69 16.16 3.28
C LYS A 90 -3.52 16.08 4.26
N ASP A 91 -3.23 17.17 4.96
CA ASP A 91 -2.13 17.17 5.93
C ASP A 91 -2.54 16.62 7.31
N GLY A 92 -3.79 16.25 7.45
CA GLY A 92 -4.36 15.80 8.71
C GLY A 92 -4.68 16.94 9.67
N GLU A 93 -5.01 16.58 10.90
CA GLU A 93 -5.35 17.50 11.98
C GLU A 93 -4.40 17.29 13.15
N ASP A 94 -4.01 18.38 13.84
CA ASP A 94 -3.14 18.29 15.02
C ASP A 94 -3.96 18.34 16.32
N GLU A 95 -5.23 18.77 16.28
CA GLU A 95 -6.09 18.89 17.45
C GLU A 95 -6.93 17.62 17.64
N ALA A 96 -6.97 17.15 18.86
CA ALA A 96 -7.78 16.02 19.30
C ALA A 96 -8.55 16.39 20.56
N ASP A 97 -9.83 16.00 20.61
CA ASP A 97 -10.69 16.24 21.78
C ASP A 97 -10.74 15.01 22.72
N GLY A 98 -10.25 13.86 22.25
CA GLY A 98 -10.34 12.57 22.92
C GLY A 98 -9.01 11.84 23.10
N GLU A 99 -9.10 10.56 23.37
CA GLU A 99 -7.93 9.68 23.57
C GLU A 99 -7.24 9.42 22.21
N VAL A 100 -5.99 9.86 22.09
CA VAL A 100 -5.17 9.67 20.89
C VAL A 100 -4.33 8.41 21.03
N MET A 101 -4.24 7.65 19.94
CA MET A 101 -3.42 6.44 19.84
C MET A 101 -2.54 6.50 18.58
N LYS A 102 -1.32 6.01 18.70
CA LYS A 102 -0.39 5.90 17.57
C LYS A 102 -0.17 4.45 17.18
N PHE A 103 -0.42 4.14 15.93
CA PHE A 103 -0.17 2.83 15.33
C PHE A 103 0.98 2.93 14.33
N LEU A 104 1.84 1.91 14.32
CA LEU A 104 2.96 1.78 13.40
C LEU A 104 2.91 0.41 12.73
N THR A 105 3.05 0.37 11.40
CA THR A 105 3.31 -0.86 10.64
C THR A 105 4.60 -0.71 9.85
N TYR A 106 5.43 -1.75 9.85
CA TYR A 106 6.75 -1.69 9.23
C TYR A 106 7.25 -3.08 8.82
N ASN A 107 7.49 -3.29 7.53
CA ASN A 107 8.25 -4.43 7.05
C ASN A 107 9.74 -4.16 7.30
N VAL A 108 10.35 -4.96 8.19
CA VAL A 108 11.71 -4.74 8.70
C VAL A 108 12.78 -5.61 8.02
N MET A 109 12.43 -6.27 6.91
CA MET A 109 13.37 -7.06 6.10
C MET A 109 14.29 -7.93 6.99
N HIS A 110 13.68 -8.77 7.85
CA HIS A 110 14.39 -9.65 8.81
C HIS A 110 15.33 -8.93 9.78
N MET A 111 15.20 -7.62 9.96
CA MET A 111 16.10 -6.75 10.74
C MET A 111 17.54 -6.71 10.18
N GLN A 112 17.72 -6.94 8.88
CA GLN A 112 19.05 -7.01 8.23
C GLN A 112 19.79 -5.66 8.26
N GLY A 113 19.08 -4.55 8.13
CA GLY A 113 19.67 -3.21 8.24
C GLY A 113 19.83 -2.70 9.67
N ASP A 114 19.63 -3.55 10.70
CA ASP A 114 19.77 -3.15 12.10
C ASP A 114 21.17 -3.52 12.64
N THR A 115 22.20 -2.96 12.07
CA THR A 115 23.60 -3.27 12.38
C THR A 115 24.21 -2.32 13.40
N GLU A 116 25.28 -2.77 14.08
CA GLU A 116 26.03 -1.96 15.03
C GLU A 116 26.73 -0.79 14.36
N GLU A 117 27.26 -1.02 13.18
CA GLU A 117 27.95 0.00 12.35
C GLU A 117 27.04 1.20 12.05
N GLU A 118 25.74 0.95 11.85
CA GLU A 118 24.74 1.99 11.60
C GLU A 118 24.02 2.48 12.87
N GLY A 119 24.44 2.00 14.06
CA GLY A 119 23.86 2.38 15.35
C GLY A 119 22.44 1.85 15.55
N TYR A 120 22.15 0.69 15.00
CA TYR A 120 20.87 -0.03 15.17
C TYR A 120 19.64 0.80 14.77
N PRO A 121 19.54 1.28 13.55
CA PRO A 121 18.56 2.26 13.12
C PRO A 121 17.11 1.75 13.24
N LEU A 122 16.83 0.47 12.93
CA LEU A 122 15.47 -0.08 12.99
C LEU A 122 14.94 -0.12 14.42
N ARG A 123 15.74 -0.66 15.35
CA ARG A 123 15.32 -0.72 16.77
C ARG A 123 15.18 0.67 17.37
N ARG A 124 16.10 1.59 17.07
CA ARG A 124 16.04 2.98 17.53
C ARG A 124 14.78 3.67 17.03
N TYR A 125 14.48 3.55 15.74
CA TYR A 125 13.26 4.11 15.17
C TYR A 125 12.00 3.57 15.86
N ILE A 126 11.91 2.25 16.08
CA ILE A 126 10.76 1.64 16.75
C ILE A 126 10.65 2.13 18.21
N GLN A 127 11.77 2.27 18.93
CA GLN A 127 11.81 2.77 20.30
C GLN A 127 11.39 4.23 20.40
N GLU A 128 11.87 5.08 19.47
CA GLU A 128 11.60 6.52 19.43
C GLU A 128 10.25 6.85 18.80
N SER A 129 9.62 5.91 18.10
CA SER A 129 8.34 6.13 17.43
C SER A 129 7.20 6.52 18.35
N ASP A 130 7.31 6.19 19.64
CA ASP A 130 6.28 6.37 20.67
C ASP A 130 4.90 5.78 20.28
N ALA A 131 4.90 4.73 19.46
CA ALA A 131 3.68 4.07 19.03
C ALA A 131 3.08 3.22 20.16
N ASP A 132 1.76 3.20 20.27
CA ASP A 132 1.06 2.36 21.25
C ASP A 132 1.01 0.90 20.82
N VAL A 133 0.95 0.68 19.51
CA VAL A 133 0.94 -0.64 18.87
C VAL A 133 1.82 -0.63 17.62
N VAL A 134 2.71 -1.61 17.53
CA VAL A 134 3.62 -1.79 16.39
C VAL A 134 3.39 -3.16 15.77
N CYS A 135 3.14 -3.18 14.46
CA CYS A 135 3.01 -4.37 13.64
C CYS A 135 4.23 -4.49 12.73
N LEU A 136 5.05 -5.50 12.92
CA LEU A 136 6.26 -5.75 12.13
C LEU A 136 6.03 -6.92 11.18
N GLN A 137 6.36 -6.76 9.91
CA GLN A 137 6.42 -7.83 8.92
C GLN A 137 7.88 -8.21 8.70
N GLU A 138 8.10 -9.47 8.27
CA GLU A 138 9.44 -10.05 8.11
C GLU A 138 10.29 -9.94 9.39
N TYR A 139 9.69 -10.25 10.54
CA TYR A 139 10.35 -10.18 11.83
C TYR A 139 10.70 -11.58 12.34
N LEU A 140 12.00 -11.86 12.54
CA LEU A 140 12.50 -13.20 12.88
C LEU A 140 13.13 -13.34 14.28
N TRP A 141 13.24 -12.26 15.06
CA TRP A 141 13.82 -12.35 16.39
C TRP A 141 12.94 -13.18 17.34
N ASP A 142 13.60 -13.84 18.28
CA ASP A 142 12.92 -14.59 19.33
C ASP A 142 12.31 -13.69 20.43
N GLU A 143 11.54 -14.31 21.32
CA GLU A 143 10.85 -13.61 22.43
C GLU A 143 11.84 -12.95 23.40
N GLN A 144 12.97 -13.60 23.69
CA GLN A 144 13.93 -13.07 24.67
C GLN A 144 14.63 -11.82 24.13
N LYS A 145 15.11 -11.88 22.89
CA LYS A 145 15.73 -10.74 22.21
C LYS A 145 14.74 -9.60 22.07
N THR A 146 13.51 -9.89 21.63
CA THR A 146 12.44 -8.90 21.47
C THR A 146 12.13 -8.21 22.79
N LYS A 147 12.00 -8.96 23.89
CA LYS A 147 11.79 -8.42 25.23
C LYS A 147 12.92 -7.52 25.70
N LYS A 148 14.15 -7.92 25.44
CA LYS A 148 15.36 -7.15 25.85
C LYS A 148 15.44 -5.84 25.08
N VAL A 149 15.14 -5.84 23.79
CA VAL A 149 15.28 -4.66 22.91
C VAL A 149 14.10 -3.72 23.02
N PHE A 150 12.89 -4.24 23.20
CA PHE A 150 11.66 -3.44 23.25
C PHE A 150 10.93 -3.58 24.61
N PRO A 151 11.56 -3.21 25.73
CA PRO A 151 10.97 -3.34 27.07
C PRO A 151 9.74 -2.44 27.28
N MET A 152 9.61 -1.34 26.51
CA MET A 152 8.47 -0.41 26.55
C MET A 152 7.16 -1.03 26.05
N TYR A 153 7.22 -2.19 25.36
CA TYR A 153 6.06 -2.94 24.95
C TYR A 153 5.90 -4.19 25.85
N PRO A 154 5.15 -4.10 26.96
CA PRO A 154 5.00 -5.21 27.89
C PRO A 154 4.29 -6.41 27.29
N TYR A 155 3.41 -6.16 26.31
CA TYR A 155 2.65 -7.19 25.61
C TYR A 155 3.17 -7.37 24.19
N ARG A 156 3.50 -8.59 23.83
CA ARG A 156 4.03 -8.92 22.51
C ARG A 156 3.57 -10.29 22.06
N ARG A 157 3.45 -10.47 20.75
CA ARG A 157 3.23 -11.77 20.12
C ARG A 157 4.09 -11.87 18.89
N LEU A 158 4.87 -12.94 18.83
CA LEU A 158 5.58 -13.35 17.63
C LEU A 158 4.66 -14.27 16.84
N LEU A 159 4.42 -13.91 15.60
CA LEU A 159 3.44 -14.53 14.74
C LEU A 159 4.22 -15.24 13.63
N LYS A 160 4.33 -16.57 13.70
CA LYS A 160 5.04 -17.36 12.70
C LYS A 160 4.07 -17.82 11.63
N ALA A 161 4.33 -17.49 10.38
CA ALA A 161 3.74 -18.18 9.26
C ALA A 161 4.30 -19.60 9.17
N SER A 162 3.51 -20.54 8.68
CA SER A 162 3.89 -21.97 8.61
C SER A 162 5.17 -22.25 7.82
N ASN A 163 5.62 -21.31 6.98
CA ASN A 163 6.70 -21.49 6.01
C ASN A 163 7.85 -20.46 6.11
N GLY A 164 8.06 -19.79 7.27
CA GLY A 164 9.32 -19.11 7.52
C GLY A 164 9.31 -17.60 7.72
N ASN A 165 8.43 -16.82 7.11
CA ASN A 165 8.36 -15.40 7.41
C ASN A 165 7.60 -15.16 8.72
N GLY A 166 8.23 -14.42 9.63
CA GLY A 166 7.64 -14.04 10.90
C GLY A 166 7.02 -12.64 10.84
N MET A 167 6.09 -12.42 11.74
CA MET A 167 5.55 -11.10 12.05
C MET A 167 5.61 -10.89 13.56
N ALA A 168 5.57 -9.66 14.02
CA ALA A 168 5.43 -9.35 15.44
C ALA A 168 4.37 -8.27 15.66
N CYS A 169 3.63 -8.43 16.76
CA CYS A 169 2.82 -7.36 17.31
C CYS A 169 3.40 -6.99 18.68
N LEU A 170 3.86 -5.75 18.81
CA LEU A 170 4.33 -5.15 20.05
C LEU A 170 3.26 -4.16 20.51
N SER A 171 2.87 -4.21 21.79
CA SER A 171 1.74 -3.43 22.27
C SER A 171 1.94 -2.95 23.70
N ARG A 172 1.46 -1.74 23.97
CA ARG A 172 1.26 -1.22 25.34
C ARG A 172 -0.01 -1.78 25.97
N PHE A 173 -0.90 -2.37 25.16
CA PHE A 173 -2.16 -2.95 25.63
C PHE A 173 -2.08 -4.47 25.70
N PRO A 174 -2.79 -5.11 26.67
CA PRO A 174 -2.87 -6.55 26.77
C PRO A 174 -3.40 -7.20 25.48
N ILE A 175 -2.71 -8.22 25.00
CA ILE A 175 -3.12 -9.02 23.83
C ILE A 175 -3.94 -10.22 24.35
N LEU A 176 -5.26 -10.17 24.15
CA LEU A 176 -6.22 -11.14 24.67
C LEU A 176 -6.25 -12.42 23.85
N SER A 177 -6.16 -12.31 22.54
CA SER A 177 -6.19 -13.46 21.62
C SER A 177 -5.49 -13.17 20.31
N VAL A 178 -5.05 -14.25 19.66
CA VAL A 178 -4.45 -14.24 18.34
C VAL A 178 -5.03 -15.38 17.50
N LYS A 179 -5.41 -15.10 16.27
CA LYS A 179 -5.91 -16.09 15.32
C LYS A 179 -5.31 -15.82 13.94
N GLN A 180 -4.67 -16.83 13.36
CA GLN A 180 -4.23 -16.77 11.98
C GLN A 180 -5.44 -16.82 11.03
N ILE A 181 -5.41 -16.01 9.98
CA ILE A 181 -6.39 -16.02 8.91
C ILE A 181 -5.97 -17.06 7.88
N SER A 182 -6.84 -18.04 7.64
CA SER A 182 -6.53 -19.18 6.75
C SER A 182 -6.70 -18.77 5.30
N TYR A 183 -5.62 -18.92 4.53
CA TYR A 183 -5.57 -18.84 3.07
C TYR A 183 -4.31 -19.53 2.55
N VAL A 184 -4.24 -19.75 1.24
CA VAL A 184 -3.04 -20.34 0.61
C VAL A 184 -1.98 -19.24 0.44
N SER A 185 -0.79 -19.49 0.95
CA SER A 185 0.41 -18.66 0.75
C SER A 185 1.67 -19.50 0.80
N GLY A 186 2.72 -19.06 0.10
CA GLY A 186 4.06 -19.64 0.18
C GLY A 186 4.71 -19.35 1.54
N ASN A 187 4.84 -18.08 1.90
CA ASN A 187 5.63 -17.64 3.07
C ASN A 187 4.93 -16.56 3.92
N ASN A 188 3.76 -16.07 3.51
CA ASN A 188 3.12 -14.90 4.08
C ASN A 188 1.87 -15.29 4.88
N ALA A 189 1.46 -14.45 5.82
CA ALA A 189 0.29 -14.71 6.66
C ALA A 189 -0.40 -13.42 7.08
N SER A 190 -1.66 -13.55 7.51
CA SER A 190 -2.39 -12.50 8.20
C SER A 190 -2.93 -13.02 9.52
N PHE A 191 -3.02 -12.13 10.51
CA PHE A 191 -3.46 -12.47 11.86
C PHE A 191 -4.49 -11.46 12.37
N LEU A 192 -5.54 -11.98 13.00
CA LEU A 192 -6.46 -11.19 13.81
C LEU A 192 -6.04 -11.28 15.27
N LEU A 193 -5.80 -10.12 15.89
CA LEU A 193 -5.52 -9.97 17.31
C LEU A 193 -6.66 -9.21 17.98
N LYS A 194 -6.89 -9.51 19.27
CA LYS A 194 -7.76 -8.72 20.15
C LYS A 194 -6.91 -8.08 21.23
N LEU A 195 -6.95 -6.74 21.32
CA LEU A 195 -6.22 -5.98 22.32
C LEU A 195 -7.19 -5.30 23.29
N LYS A 196 -6.88 -5.35 24.58
CA LYS A 196 -7.70 -4.70 25.63
C LYS A 196 -7.31 -3.23 25.74
N MET A 197 -8.24 -2.32 25.42
CA MET A 197 -8.06 -0.88 25.54
C MET A 197 -8.96 -0.36 26.65
N LYS A 198 -8.47 -0.28 27.90
CA LYS A 198 -9.30 0.09 29.06
C LYS A 198 -10.58 -0.77 29.08
N GLU A 199 -11.76 -0.16 28.87
CA GLU A 199 -13.04 -0.86 28.85
C GLU A 199 -13.38 -1.48 27.49
N ASP A 200 -12.69 -1.09 26.44
CA ASP A 200 -12.97 -1.52 25.06
C ASP A 200 -12.01 -2.62 24.58
N THR A 201 -12.34 -3.18 23.43
CA THR A 201 -11.48 -4.13 22.72
C THR A 201 -11.24 -3.65 21.29
N LEU A 202 -9.96 -3.54 20.93
CA LEU A 202 -9.54 -3.32 19.56
C LEU A 202 -9.40 -4.65 18.83
N SER A 203 -10.02 -4.78 17.69
CA SER A 203 -9.70 -5.81 16.71
C SER A 203 -8.58 -5.28 15.81
N LEU A 204 -7.44 -5.95 15.80
CA LEU A 204 -6.29 -5.59 14.99
C LEU A 204 -6.02 -6.69 13.97
N VAL A 205 -6.05 -6.37 12.68
CA VAL A 205 -5.67 -7.29 11.61
C VAL A 205 -4.31 -6.86 11.05
N CYS A 206 -3.30 -7.69 11.26
CA CYS A 206 -1.96 -7.49 10.72
C CYS A 206 -1.78 -8.37 9.49
N ASN A 207 -1.39 -7.78 8.37
CA ASN A 207 -1.27 -8.45 7.08
C ASN A 207 0.18 -8.46 6.60
N HIS A 208 0.56 -9.58 5.99
CA HIS A 208 1.64 -9.68 5.04
C HIS A 208 1.15 -10.58 3.91
N LEU A 209 0.65 -9.98 2.82
CA LEU A 209 0.07 -10.71 1.69
C LEU A 209 1.16 -11.17 0.73
N GLU A 210 0.79 -12.06 -0.21
CA GLU A 210 1.73 -12.64 -1.17
C GLU A 210 2.52 -11.57 -1.92
N SER A 211 3.84 -11.71 -1.92
CA SER A 211 4.75 -10.78 -2.59
C SER A 211 4.74 -10.97 -4.11
N ASN A 212 5.19 -9.95 -4.85
CA ASN A 212 5.36 -10.05 -6.30
C ASN A 212 6.52 -10.95 -6.72
N LYS A 213 7.30 -11.46 -5.77
CA LYS A 213 8.44 -12.39 -5.97
C LYS A 213 9.44 -11.90 -7.02
N LEU A 214 9.62 -10.58 -7.12
CA LEU A 214 10.61 -10.01 -8.02
C LEU A 214 12.02 -10.27 -7.47
N ASP A 215 12.79 -11.08 -8.18
CA ASP A 215 14.16 -11.44 -7.82
C ASP A 215 15.20 -10.54 -8.50
N ALA A 216 16.49 -10.86 -8.30
CA ALA A 216 17.59 -10.08 -8.89
C ALA A 216 17.56 -10.10 -10.42
N HIS A 217 17.17 -11.24 -11.03
CA HIS A 217 17.04 -11.35 -12.47
C HIS A 217 15.92 -10.46 -13.03
N ASP A 218 14.76 -10.41 -12.37
CA ASP A 218 13.66 -9.53 -12.77
C ASP A 218 14.06 -8.06 -12.74
N LYS A 219 14.92 -7.69 -11.78
CA LYS A 219 15.47 -6.35 -11.68
C LYS A 219 16.39 -6.03 -12.84
N GLU A 220 17.28 -6.96 -13.21
CA GLU A 220 18.16 -6.81 -14.38
C GLU A 220 17.32 -6.68 -15.67
N VAL A 221 16.26 -7.50 -15.80
CA VAL A 221 15.33 -7.41 -16.93
C VAL A 221 14.68 -6.03 -16.99
N TYR A 222 14.16 -5.54 -15.87
CA TYR A 222 13.54 -4.21 -15.76
C TYR A 222 14.53 -3.08 -16.08
N GLU A 223 15.74 -3.13 -15.51
CA GLU A 223 16.79 -2.16 -15.82
C GLU A 223 17.22 -2.21 -17.29
N GLY A 224 17.29 -3.40 -17.87
CA GLY A 224 17.59 -3.58 -19.30
C GLY A 224 16.54 -2.93 -20.19
N LEU A 225 15.25 -3.02 -19.82
CA LEU A 225 14.16 -2.34 -20.51
C LEU A 225 14.31 -0.80 -20.48
N LEU A 226 14.79 -0.26 -19.37
CA LEU A 226 14.98 1.19 -19.22
C LEU A 226 16.23 1.72 -19.92
N LYS A 227 17.35 0.98 -19.84
CA LYS A 227 18.68 1.46 -20.31
C LYS A 227 18.93 1.21 -21.79
N SER A 228 18.39 0.12 -22.36
CA SER A 228 18.69 -0.30 -23.72
C SER A 228 17.47 -0.99 -24.39
N PRO A 229 16.40 -0.24 -24.69
CA PRO A 229 15.18 -0.82 -25.27
C PRO A 229 15.47 -1.31 -26.71
N ASN A 230 15.42 -2.64 -26.89
CA ASN A 230 15.36 -3.30 -28.18
C ASN A 230 13.94 -3.84 -28.37
N GLU A 231 13.32 -3.65 -29.54
CA GLU A 231 11.90 -3.96 -29.76
C GLU A 231 11.51 -5.40 -29.41
N GLN A 232 12.33 -6.39 -29.82
CA GLN A 232 12.08 -7.80 -29.51
C GLN A 232 12.25 -8.08 -28.01
N LYS A 233 13.30 -7.53 -27.41
CA LYS A 233 13.59 -7.68 -25.99
C LYS A 233 12.53 -7.01 -25.12
N VAL A 234 12.11 -5.78 -25.48
CA VAL A 234 11.03 -5.06 -24.80
C VAL A 234 9.75 -5.89 -24.78
N LYS A 235 9.37 -6.49 -25.90
CA LYS A 235 8.15 -7.31 -26.00
C LYS A 235 8.22 -8.58 -25.14
N SER A 236 9.34 -9.31 -25.17
CA SER A 236 9.52 -10.55 -24.37
C SER A 236 9.55 -10.26 -22.88
N ASP A 237 10.38 -9.30 -22.48
CA ASP A 237 10.68 -9.00 -21.09
C ASP A 237 9.49 -8.34 -20.38
N SER A 238 8.80 -7.41 -21.06
CA SER A 238 7.54 -6.84 -20.53
C SER A 238 6.45 -7.90 -20.35
N LYS A 239 6.32 -8.85 -21.31
CA LYS A 239 5.37 -9.95 -21.19
C LYS A 239 5.72 -10.88 -20.03
N TYR A 240 7.01 -11.16 -19.85
CA TYR A 240 7.51 -11.98 -18.74
C TYR A 240 7.19 -11.34 -17.38
N LEU A 241 7.57 -10.05 -17.17
CA LEU A 241 7.30 -9.33 -15.93
C LEU A 241 5.80 -9.20 -15.65
N LEU A 242 4.99 -8.87 -16.67
CA LEU A 242 3.55 -8.75 -16.52
C LEU A 242 2.92 -10.09 -16.11
N ARG A 243 3.38 -11.22 -16.68
CA ARG A 243 2.90 -12.55 -16.29
C ARG A 243 3.23 -12.85 -14.84
N LYS A 244 4.47 -12.58 -14.40
CA LYS A 244 4.90 -12.79 -13.01
C LYS A 244 4.05 -11.98 -12.01
N LEU A 245 3.79 -10.71 -12.34
CA LEU A 245 2.89 -9.84 -11.55
C LEU A 245 1.46 -10.38 -11.55
N ALA A 246 0.94 -10.83 -12.69
CA ALA A 246 -0.40 -11.40 -12.80
C ALA A 246 -0.55 -12.69 -11.96
N ASP A 247 0.46 -13.55 -11.95
CA ASP A 247 0.48 -14.78 -11.14
C ASP A 247 0.45 -14.42 -9.63
N ALA A 248 1.21 -13.41 -9.19
CA ALA A 248 1.21 -12.95 -7.80
C ALA A 248 -0.14 -12.33 -7.40
N VAL A 249 -0.73 -11.50 -8.26
CA VAL A 249 -2.04 -10.88 -8.00
C VAL A 249 -3.16 -11.94 -7.96
N ALA A 250 -3.09 -12.99 -8.79
CA ALA A 250 -4.03 -14.10 -8.77
C ALA A 250 -4.01 -14.89 -7.45
N ILE A 251 -2.85 -15.01 -6.81
CA ILE A 251 -2.70 -15.60 -5.47
C ILE A 251 -3.22 -14.62 -4.39
N ARG A 252 -2.86 -13.35 -4.50
CA ARG A 252 -3.20 -12.30 -3.53
C ARG A 252 -4.70 -12.01 -3.45
N GLY A 253 -5.44 -12.16 -4.56
CA GLY A 253 -6.89 -11.94 -4.59
C GLY A 253 -7.67 -12.77 -3.56
N PRO A 254 -7.61 -14.11 -3.58
CA PRO A 254 -8.24 -14.96 -2.57
C PRO A 254 -7.76 -14.70 -1.14
N GLN A 255 -6.51 -14.25 -0.95
CA GLN A 255 -6.00 -13.83 0.36
C GLN A 255 -6.75 -12.58 0.84
N ALA A 256 -6.90 -11.58 -0.04
CA ALA A 256 -7.66 -10.37 0.24
C ALA A 256 -9.13 -10.67 0.57
N ASP A 257 -9.78 -11.59 -0.16
CA ASP A 257 -11.14 -12.03 0.12
C ASP A 257 -11.25 -12.67 1.52
N SER A 258 -10.29 -13.52 1.88
CA SER A 258 -10.25 -14.18 3.19
C SER A 258 -10.07 -13.17 4.34
N VAL A 259 -9.18 -12.19 4.16
CA VAL A 259 -8.98 -11.09 5.12
C VAL A 259 -10.24 -10.24 5.22
N ALA A 260 -10.83 -9.83 4.10
CA ALA A 260 -12.05 -9.03 4.08
C ALA A 260 -13.23 -9.74 4.75
N GLN A 261 -13.35 -11.06 4.58
CA GLN A 261 -14.35 -11.86 5.27
C GLN A 261 -14.17 -11.84 6.80
N VAL A 262 -12.91 -11.93 7.27
CA VAL A 262 -12.64 -11.83 8.72
C VAL A 262 -12.91 -10.42 9.22
N VAL A 263 -12.51 -9.39 8.48
CA VAL A 263 -12.76 -7.98 8.78
C VAL A 263 -14.26 -7.71 8.90
N SER A 264 -15.06 -8.14 7.93
CA SER A 264 -16.52 -7.91 7.92
C SER A 264 -17.28 -8.56 9.07
N ARG A 265 -16.71 -9.59 9.68
CA ARG A 265 -17.29 -10.28 10.85
C ARG A 265 -16.96 -9.61 12.20
N GLN A 266 -16.11 -8.57 12.19
CA GLN A 266 -15.79 -7.86 13.42
C GLN A 266 -16.92 -6.89 13.77
N SER A 267 -17.64 -7.17 14.83
CA SER A 267 -18.78 -6.36 15.31
C SER A 267 -18.38 -5.26 16.31
N GLY A 268 -17.11 -5.24 16.74
CA GLY A 268 -16.62 -4.25 17.69
C GLY A 268 -16.52 -2.86 17.06
N LYS A 269 -16.68 -1.83 17.88
CA LYS A 269 -16.56 -0.42 17.47
C LYS A 269 -15.17 -0.10 16.91
N TYR A 270 -14.12 -0.69 17.48
CA TYR A 270 -12.74 -0.41 17.19
C TYR A 270 -12.11 -1.54 16.40
N LEU A 271 -11.82 -1.26 15.13
CA LEU A 271 -11.13 -2.16 14.22
C LEU A 271 -10.05 -1.38 13.48
N LEU A 272 -8.85 -1.98 13.43
CA LEU A 272 -7.73 -1.49 12.65
C LEU A 272 -7.18 -2.63 11.80
N VAL A 273 -6.88 -2.33 10.54
CA VAL A 273 -6.26 -3.25 9.59
C VAL A 273 -5.00 -2.59 9.05
N CYS A 274 -3.86 -3.24 9.17
CA CYS A 274 -2.60 -2.69 8.67
C CYS A 274 -1.67 -3.78 8.13
N GLY A 275 -0.59 -3.36 7.50
CA GLY A 275 0.51 -4.22 7.09
C GLY A 275 0.92 -4.04 5.65
N ASP A 276 1.82 -4.93 5.23
CA ASP A 276 2.29 -5.03 3.86
C ASP A 276 1.29 -5.84 3.03
N PHE A 277 0.61 -5.15 2.11
CA PHE A 277 -0.34 -5.79 1.19
C PHE A 277 0.33 -6.27 -0.09
N ASN A 278 1.60 -5.90 -0.30
CA ASN A 278 2.34 -6.17 -1.54
C ASN A 278 1.63 -5.69 -2.80
N ASP A 279 0.72 -4.72 -2.67
CA ASP A 279 -0.09 -4.19 -3.76
C ASP A 279 -0.37 -2.69 -3.59
N SER A 280 -0.59 -2.01 -4.71
CA SER A 280 -0.80 -0.56 -4.76
C SER A 280 -2.14 -0.13 -4.16
N PRO A 281 -2.35 1.17 -3.85
CA PRO A 281 -3.65 1.69 -3.43
C PRO A 281 -4.74 1.51 -4.50
N ILE A 282 -4.34 1.33 -5.77
CA ILE A 282 -5.24 1.08 -6.89
C ILE A 282 -5.17 -0.41 -7.23
N SER A 283 -5.61 -1.25 -6.26
CA SER A 283 -5.58 -2.70 -6.41
C SER A 283 -6.83 -3.35 -5.84
N TYR A 284 -7.09 -4.58 -6.28
CA TYR A 284 -8.16 -5.41 -5.75
C TYR A 284 -7.99 -5.66 -4.25
N ALA A 285 -6.78 -5.95 -3.80
CA ALA A 285 -6.52 -6.24 -2.38
C ALA A 285 -6.83 -5.03 -1.49
N HIS A 286 -6.34 -3.84 -1.85
CA HIS A 286 -6.63 -2.60 -1.13
C HIS A 286 -8.14 -2.30 -1.08
N HIS A 287 -8.82 -2.38 -2.24
CA HIS A 287 -10.25 -2.12 -2.36
C HIS A 287 -11.09 -3.11 -1.54
N THR A 288 -10.78 -4.40 -1.64
CA THR A 288 -11.58 -5.47 -1.03
C THR A 288 -11.45 -5.48 0.49
N ILE A 289 -10.22 -5.37 1.00
CA ILE A 289 -9.95 -5.33 2.46
C ILE A 289 -10.45 -4.03 3.08
N GLY A 290 -10.28 -2.89 2.40
CA GLY A 290 -10.69 -1.57 2.86
C GLY A 290 -12.18 -1.29 2.80
N LYS A 291 -13.00 -2.21 2.26
CA LYS A 291 -14.44 -2.00 2.08
C LYS A 291 -15.14 -1.75 3.40
N GLY A 292 -15.76 -0.58 3.52
CA GLY A 292 -16.49 -0.15 4.74
C GLY A 292 -15.59 0.42 5.84
N LEU A 293 -14.29 0.52 5.62
CA LEU A 293 -13.32 1.16 6.49
C LEU A 293 -12.86 2.50 5.92
N THR A 294 -12.25 3.32 6.77
CA THR A 294 -11.56 4.54 6.38
C THR A 294 -10.11 4.21 6.07
N ASP A 295 -9.66 4.48 4.83
CA ASP A 295 -8.24 4.44 4.46
C ASP A 295 -7.54 5.63 5.14
N ALA A 296 -6.67 5.34 6.11
CA ALA A 296 -6.03 6.36 6.91
C ALA A 296 -5.10 7.27 6.10
N TYR A 297 -4.40 6.70 5.10
CA TYR A 297 -3.53 7.52 4.26
C TYR A 297 -4.32 8.44 3.32
N ARG A 298 -5.41 7.94 2.75
CA ARG A 298 -6.32 8.78 1.94
C ARG A 298 -6.95 9.89 2.77
N GLU A 299 -7.26 9.62 4.06
CA GLU A 299 -7.95 10.57 4.94
C GLU A 299 -7.03 11.66 5.47
N ALA A 300 -5.78 11.34 5.82
CA ALA A 300 -4.87 12.26 6.49
C ALA A 300 -3.41 12.16 5.99
N GLY A 301 -3.20 11.71 4.75
CA GLY A 301 -1.89 11.62 4.12
C GLY A 301 -1.63 12.72 3.10
N TRP A 302 -0.37 12.86 2.68
CA TRP A 302 0.07 13.82 1.67
C TRP A 302 0.90 13.14 0.58
N GLY A 303 0.51 13.37 -0.68
CA GLY A 303 1.22 12.85 -1.85
C GLY A 303 1.07 11.33 -2.04
N PRO A 304 1.88 10.70 -2.88
CA PRO A 304 1.77 9.27 -3.20
C PRO A 304 2.16 8.34 -2.04
N GLY A 305 3.02 8.79 -1.10
CA GLY A 305 3.40 8.04 0.10
C GLY A 305 4.06 6.70 -0.20
N PHE A 306 5.11 6.71 -0.99
CA PHE A 306 5.82 5.49 -1.34
C PHE A 306 6.42 4.81 -0.11
N SER A 307 5.93 3.62 0.22
CA SER A 307 6.43 2.84 1.34
C SER A 307 7.49 1.80 0.94
N TYR A 308 7.54 1.39 -0.33
CA TYR A 308 8.59 0.56 -0.90
C TYR A 308 9.54 1.41 -1.76
N ASN A 309 10.88 1.21 -1.62
CA ASN A 309 11.89 2.13 -2.16
C ASN A 309 13.11 1.46 -2.79
N ARG A 310 13.00 0.26 -3.30
CA ARG A 310 14.15 -0.45 -3.91
C ARG A 310 14.15 -0.37 -5.44
N ASN A 311 15.35 -0.19 -5.99
CA ASN A 311 15.64 -0.36 -7.42
C ASN A 311 14.78 0.52 -8.34
N PHE A 312 14.60 1.81 -8.01
CA PHE A 312 13.75 2.76 -8.75
C PHE A 312 12.26 2.36 -8.82
N LEU A 313 11.85 1.36 -8.06
CA LEU A 313 10.46 0.97 -7.89
C LEU A 313 9.92 1.64 -6.61
N TYR A 314 9.09 2.64 -6.79
CA TYR A 314 8.50 3.41 -5.71
C TYR A 314 7.00 3.16 -5.70
N PHE A 315 6.54 2.39 -4.70
CA PHE A 315 5.13 2.07 -4.54
C PHE A 315 4.70 2.23 -3.08
N ARG A 316 3.45 2.63 -2.86
CA ARG A 316 2.81 2.45 -1.55
C ARG A 316 2.16 1.08 -1.54
N ILE A 317 2.72 0.14 -0.78
CA ILE A 317 2.23 -1.23 -0.64
C ILE A 317 1.92 -1.59 0.82
N ASP A 318 2.29 -0.70 1.74
CA ASP A 318 1.87 -0.75 3.13
C ASP A 318 0.63 0.13 3.32
N HIS A 319 -0.40 -0.41 3.98
CA HIS A 319 -1.68 0.25 4.14
C HIS A 319 -2.18 0.18 5.57
N LEU A 320 -3.04 1.15 5.93
CA LEU A 320 -3.69 1.22 7.23
C LEU A 320 -5.13 1.69 7.06
N PHE A 321 -6.06 0.91 7.59
CA PHE A 321 -7.48 1.21 7.59
C PHE A 321 -8.04 1.18 9.00
N VAL A 322 -9.02 2.02 9.28
CA VAL A 322 -9.68 2.09 10.58
C VAL A 322 -11.20 2.05 10.44
N SER A 323 -11.88 1.51 11.45
CA SER A 323 -13.34 1.59 11.55
C SER A 323 -13.80 2.99 11.93
N LYS A 324 -15.10 3.25 11.79
CA LYS A 324 -15.75 4.53 12.17
C LYS A 324 -15.64 4.87 13.68
N GLY A 325 -15.16 3.95 14.51
CA GLY A 325 -14.86 4.20 15.92
C GLY A 325 -13.62 5.09 16.12
N PHE A 326 -12.86 5.34 15.06
CA PHE A 326 -11.69 6.19 15.06
C PHE A 326 -11.85 7.38 14.11
N ARG A 327 -11.37 8.54 14.52
CA ARG A 327 -11.06 9.68 13.65
C ARG A 327 -9.57 9.64 13.33
N VAL A 328 -9.21 9.68 12.05
CA VAL A 328 -7.80 9.72 11.63
C VAL A 328 -7.32 11.17 11.74
N LEU A 329 -6.33 11.40 12.56
CA LEU A 329 -5.72 12.71 12.74
C LEU A 329 -4.56 12.92 11.77
N LYS A 330 -3.65 11.94 11.66
CA LYS A 330 -2.47 12.03 10.82
C LYS A 330 -2.04 10.65 10.34
N CYS A 331 -1.61 10.54 9.09
CA CYS A 331 -1.06 9.29 8.55
C CYS A 331 0.14 9.61 7.65
N ARG A 332 1.30 8.99 7.90
CA ARG A 332 2.54 9.29 7.19
C ARG A 332 3.32 8.03 6.88
N VAL A 333 3.88 8.00 5.69
CA VAL A 333 5.06 7.17 5.38
C VAL A 333 6.29 7.99 5.76
N ASP A 334 7.11 7.45 6.63
CA ASP A 334 8.27 8.14 7.17
C ASP A 334 9.55 7.70 6.45
N ASN A 335 10.05 8.52 5.56
CA ASN A 335 11.25 8.28 4.77
C ASN A 335 12.55 8.80 5.42
N SER A 336 12.51 9.15 6.70
CA SER A 336 13.70 9.56 7.46
C SER A 336 14.64 8.39 7.76
N ILE A 337 14.15 7.15 7.63
CA ILE A 337 14.90 5.90 7.82
C ILE A 337 14.91 5.06 6.53
N SER A 338 16.07 4.50 6.18
CA SER A 338 16.27 3.67 4.97
C SER A 338 16.92 2.31 5.26
N ALA A 339 16.83 1.83 6.49
CA ALA A 339 17.45 0.58 6.94
C ALA A 339 16.65 -0.69 6.54
N SER A 340 15.50 -0.52 5.90
CA SER A 340 14.73 -1.57 5.23
C SER A 340 14.45 -1.16 3.80
N ASP A 341 13.99 -2.08 2.97
CA ASP A 341 13.44 -1.77 1.64
C ASP A 341 12.01 -1.23 1.70
N HIS A 342 11.43 -1.18 2.87
CA HIS A 342 10.22 -0.41 3.17
C HIS A 342 10.53 0.80 4.04
N TYR A 343 9.67 1.80 3.94
CA TYR A 343 9.55 2.87 4.92
C TYR A 343 8.41 2.58 5.88
N PRO A 344 8.55 2.91 7.18
CA PRO A 344 7.46 2.71 8.14
C PRO A 344 6.25 3.58 7.80
N LEU A 345 5.06 3.03 7.99
CA LEU A 345 3.79 3.73 7.92
C LEU A 345 3.21 3.87 9.33
N TRP A 346 2.98 5.10 9.79
CA TRP A 346 2.35 5.34 11.07
C TRP A 346 1.10 6.21 10.94
N CYS A 347 0.22 6.05 11.90
CA CYS A 347 -1.04 6.75 11.96
C CYS A 347 -1.37 7.19 13.39
N LEU A 348 -1.78 8.46 13.55
CA LEU A 348 -2.43 8.97 14.75
C LEU A 348 -3.93 8.92 14.55
N VAL A 349 -4.62 8.30 15.50
CA VAL A 349 -6.07 8.23 15.51
C VAL A 349 -6.62 8.67 16.85
N GLU A 350 -7.77 9.30 16.82
CA GLU A 350 -8.55 9.62 18.01
C GLU A 350 -9.68 8.61 18.16
N LYS A 351 -9.89 8.16 19.37
CA LYS A 351 -10.98 7.27 19.74
C LYS A 351 -12.26 8.07 19.91
N LEU A 352 -13.30 7.73 19.11
CA LEU A 352 -14.62 8.37 19.14
C LEU A 352 -15.57 7.72 20.16
#